data_72c1c51980ac0799be5eaa2e2d929fb7
#
_entry.id   72c1c51980ac0799be5eaa2e2d929fb7
#
_cell.length_a   1.000
_cell.length_b   1.000
_cell.length_c   1.000
_cell.angle_alpha   90.00
_cell.angle_beta   90.00
_cell.angle_gamma   90.00
#
_symmetry.space_group_name_H-M   'P 1'
#
loop_
_entity.id
_entity.type
_entity.pdbx_description
1 polymer ?
#
loop_
_entity_poly.entity_id
_entity_poly.type
_entity_poly.pdbx_seq_one_letter_code
_entity_poly.pdbx_strand_id
1 'polypeptide(L)'
;VSFTDFFFFFDENSYADAVLSEEFVREKLENLGVVIPENAVFAPIEEYDAGNYRFTNDGEILDDGLYYKGTIECCINSSGKIANFRDSMIKYTPYKKVDVISEKEAYDRLCAGKFYFPDYDKDEQLSDLVVKSVKISYTPDSKGYYRPVYEFVANANQDTGKREISIM
;
A
#
# COMPACT_ATOMS: atom_id res chain seq x y z
N VAL A 1 9.97 -8.04 9.07
CA VAL A 1 9.85 -6.73 8.40
C VAL A 1 10.11 -5.69 9.49
N SER A 2 11.25 -5.01 9.42
CA SER A 2 11.58 -3.92 10.33
C SER A 2 10.98 -2.66 9.73
N PHE A 3 9.93 -2.13 10.31
CA PHE A 3 9.47 -0.78 10.04
C PHE A 3 10.45 0.16 10.75
N THR A 4 11.28 0.83 9.99
CA THR A 4 12.11 1.90 10.50
C THR A 4 11.51 3.21 10.00
N ASP A 5 10.58 3.77 10.76
CA ASP A 5 10.17 5.15 10.56
C ASP A 5 11.34 6.02 11.00
N PHE A 6 12.17 6.44 10.09
CA PHE A 6 13.20 7.43 10.35
C PHE A 6 12.61 8.82 10.16
N PHE A 7 12.44 9.54 11.26
CA PHE A 7 12.16 10.97 11.25
C PHE A 7 13.46 11.71 11.51
N PHE A 8 13.95 12.43 10.52
CA PHE A 8 15.02 13.40 10.71
C PHE A 8 14.44 14.81 10.58
N PHE A 9 14.59 15.61 11.64
CA PHE A 9 14.27 17.02 11.59
C PHE A 9 15.56 17.81 11.40
N PHE A 10 15.68 18.48 10.28
CA PHE A 10 16.76 19.42 10.02
C PHE A 10 16.18 20.83 9.98
N ASP A 11 16.60 21.63 10.94
CA ASP A 11 16.42 23.07 11.10
C ASP A 11 15.20 23.76 10.44
N GLU A 12 14.51 24.52 11.25
CA GLU A 12 13.24 25.18 10.95
C GLU A 12 13.41 26.32 9.93
N ASN A 13 12.36 26.45 9.11
CA ASN A 13 11.94 27.62 8.35
C ASN A 13 12.54 27.84 6.96
N SER A 14 11.78 27.47 6.05
CA SER A 14 11.30 28.08 4.80
C SER A 14 11.14 27.01 3.71
N TYR A 15 9.93 26.84 3.27
CA TYR A 15 9.56 25.92 2.18
C TYR A 15 10.08 26.51 0.86
N ALA A 16 10.38 25.65 -0.10
CA ALA A 16 10.77 26.08 -1.43
C ALA A 16 9.59 26.82 -2.10
N ASP A 17 9.81 28.04 -2.57
CA ASP A 17 8.78 28.84 -3.24
C ASP A 17 8.39 28.30 -4.64
N ALA A 18 9.07 27.28 -5.14
CA ALA A 18 8.86 26.70 -6.46
C ALA A 18 8.71 25.18 -6.39
N VAL A 19 7.88 24.61 -7.26
CA VAL A 19 7.78 23.16 -7.45
C VAL A 19 9.12 22.65 -8.02
N LEU A 20 9.78 21.76 -7.27
CA LEU A 20 11.03 21.15 -7.67
C LEU A 20 10.78 19.99 -8.65
N SER A 21 11.76 19.71 -9.51
CA SER A 21 11.65 18.58 -10.43
C SER A 21 11.84 17.25 -9.71
N GLU A 22 11.27 16.19 -10.29
CA GLU A 22 11.44 14.83 -9.78
C GLU A 22 12.93 14.45 -9.67
N GLU A 23 13.72 14.75 -10.69
CA GLU A 23 15.15 14.41 -10.74
C GLU A 23 15.90 15.05 -9.58
N PHE A 24 15.62 16.30 -9.28
CA PHE A 24 16.25 17.01 -8.18
C PHE A 24 15.92 16.36 -6.83
N VAL A 25 14.63 16.07 -6.59
CA VAL A 25 14.17 15.47 -5.33
C VAL A 25 14.73 14.05 -5.18
N ARG A 26 14.71 13.26 -6.27
CA ARG A 26 15.25 11.90 -6.32
C ARG A 26 16.74 11.89 -6.00
N GLU A 27 17.54 12.73 -6.66
CA GLU A 27 18.98 12.84 -6.40
C GLU A 27 19.27 13.15 -4.92
N LYS A 28 18.51 14.05 -4.31
CA LYS A 28 18.70 14.40 -2.89
C LYS A 28 18.43 13.24 -1.96
N LEU A 29 17.38 12.46 -2.20
CA LEU A 29 17.03 11.30 -1.37
C LEU A 29 18.03 10.15 -1.60
N GLU A 30 18.42 9.88 -2.83
CA GLU A 30 19.41 8.83 -3.17
C GLU A 30 20.77 9.13 -2.56
N ASN A 31 21.19 10.40 -2.50
CA ASN A 31 22.41 10.82 -1.81
C ASN A 31 22.38 10.56 -0.29
N LEU A 32 21.22 10.39 0.31
CA LEU A 32 21.03 9.92 1.69
C LEU A 32 20.94 8.39 1.81
N GLY A 33 21.05 7.67 0.69
CA GLY A 33 20.95 6.21 0.65
C GLY A 33 19.53 5.68 0.55
N VAL A 34 18.52 6.54 0.30
CA VAL A 34 17.14 6.12 0.08
C VAL A 34 17.04 5.44 -1.28
N VAL A 35 16.43 4.26 -1.34
CA VAL A 35 16.21 3.52 -2.59
C VAL A 35 14.81 3.83 -3.10
N ILE A 36 14.76 4.57 -4.21
CA ILE A 36 13.50 4.92 -4.87
C ILE A 36 13.32 4.00 -6.09
N PRO A 37 12.23 3.20 -6.17
CA PRO A 37 11.96 2.38 -7.34
C PRO A 37 11.87 3.22 -8.63
N GLU A 38 12.36 2.68 -9.75
CA GLU A 38 12.35 3.39 -11.04
C GLU A 38 10.92 3.72 -11.52
N ASN A 39 9.96 2.85 -11.18
CA ASN A 39 8.55 2.99 -11.53
C ASN A 39 7.72 3.72 -10.46
N ALA A 40 8.35 4.29 -9.43
CA ALA A 40 7.62 5.08 -8.44
C ALA A 40 7.08 6.37 -9.06
N VAL A 41 5.84 6.68 -8.75
CA VAL A 41 5.16 7.90 -9.22
C VAL A 41 5.49 9.06 -8.29
N PHE A 42 6.05 10.12 -8.87
CA PHE A 42 6.36 11.34 -8.15
C PHE A 42 5.19 12.33 -8.18
N ALA A 43 4.90 12.97 -7.06
CA ALA A 43 3.94 14.05 -6.99
C ALA A 43 4.25 15.02 -5.83
N PRO A 44 3.93 16.32 -5.96
CA PRO A 44 3.85 17.21 -4.82
C PRO A 44 2.68 16.77 -3.90
N ILE A 45 2.80 17.04 -2.61
CA ILE A 45 1.72 16.79 -1.64
C ILE A 45 0.94 18.10 -1.49
N GLU A 46 -0.22 18.18 -2.17
CA GLU A 46 -1.03 19.42 -2.24
C GLU A 46 -1.65 19.83 -0.89
N GLU A 47 -1.77 18.89 0.05
CA GLU A 47 -2.33 19.09 1.40
C GLU A 47 -1.38 19.88 2.32
N TYR A 48 -0.13 20.01 1.94
CA TYR A 48 0.90 20.72 2.69
C TYR A 48 1.42 21.93 1.90
N ASP A 49 2.11 22.82 2.62
CA ASP A 49 2.83 23.92 1.99
C ASP A 49 3.85 23.44 0.95
N ALA A 50 4.26 24.35 0.06
CA ALA A 50 5.26 24.05 -0.96
C ALA A 50 6.53 23.40 -0.39
N GLY A 51 7.16 22.51 -1.19
CA GLY A 51 8.36 21.78 -0.78
C GLY A 51 8.13 20.36 -0.26
N ASN A 52 6.86 19.92 -0.17
CA ASN A 52 6.54 18.55 0.22
C ASN A 52 6.26 17.68 -1.01
N TYR A 53 6.93 16.51 -1.07
CA TYR A 53 6.91 15.61 -2.22
C TYR A 53 6.71 14.17 -1.76
N ARG A 54 6.10 13.37 -2.64
CA ARG A 54 5.86 11.95 -2.43
C ARG A 54 6.27 11.15 -3.65
N PHE A 55 6.94 10.01 -3.41
CA PHE A 55 7.06 8.92 -4.37
C PHE A 55 6.15 7.78 -3.90
N THR A 56 5.26 7.34 -4.79
CA THR A 56 4.32 6.24 -4.50
C THR A 56 4.62 5.06 -5.41
N ASN A 57 4.65 3.86 -4.85
CA ASN A 57 4.69 2.63 -5.62
C ASN A 57 3.58 1.71 -5.15
N ASP A 58 2.61 1.47 -6.03
CA ASP A 58 1.46 0.58 -5.83
C ASP A 58 1.61 -0.74 -6.60
N GLY A 59 2.86 -1.15 -6.86
CA GLY A 59 3.14 -2.38 -7.59
C GLY A 59 2.37 -3.57 -7.02
N GLU A 60 1.75 -4.34 -7.90
CA GLU A 60 1.12 -5.60 -7.52
C GLU A 60 2.20 -6.64 -7.18
N ILE A 61 1.95 -7.48 -6.18
CA ILE A 61 2.79 -8.63 -5.88
C ILE A 61 2.48 -9.69 -6.93
N LEU A 62 3.39 -9.88 -7.89
CA LEU A 62 3.30 -10.89 -8.94
C LEU A 62 4.27 -12.05 -8.63
N ASP A 63 4.13 -13.19 -9.32
CA ASP A 63 4.81 -14.46 -9.00
C ASP A 63 6.34 -14.49 -9.17
N ASP A 64 6.97 -13.56 -9.88
CA ASP A 64 8.34 -13.73 -10.38
C ASP A 64 9.27 -12.51 -10.30
N GLY A 65 8.99 -11.53 -9.44
CA GLY A 65 9.80 -10.32 -9.37
C GLY A 65 10.02 -9.72 -7.98
N LEU A 66 10.81 -8.66 -7.97
CA LEU A 66 10.95 -7.78 -6.83
C LEU A 66 9.88 -6.69 -6.92
N TYR A 67 9.09 -6.54 -5.88
CA TYR A 67 8.00 -5.57 -5.83
C TYR A 67 8.22 -4.59 -4.70
N TYR A 68 7.83 -3.36 -4.98
CA TYR A 68 7.79 -2.31 -3.98
C TYR A 68 6.35 -1.84 -3.83
N LYS A 69 5.94 -1.57 -2.60
CA LYS A 69 4.68 -0.94 -2.27
C LYS A 69 4.88 0.03 -1.12
N GLY A 70 4.18 1.16 -1.17
CA GLY A 70 4.24 2.17 -0.14
C GLY A 70 4.68 3.53 -0.67
N THR A 71 5.13 4.39 0.22
CA THR A 71 5.49 5.76 -0.11
C THR A 71 6.82 6.17 0.52
N ILE A 72 7.51 7.08 -0.18
CA ILE A 72 8.58 7.89 0.38
C ILE A 72 8.08 9.33 0.33
N GLU A 73 8.05 9.99 1.46
CA GLU A 73 7.65 11.39 1.57
C GLU A 73 8.83 12.22 2.06
N CYS A 74 9.00 13.41 1.53
CA CYS A 74 10.04 14.32 1.98
C CYS A 74 9.60 15.78 1.92
N CYS A 75 10.22 16.57 2.76
CA CYS A 75 10.14 18.02 2.71
C CYS A 75 11.51 18.61 2.37
N ILE A 76 11.53 19.50 1.37
CA ILE A 76 12.72 20.24 0.96
C ILE A 76 12.53 21.72 1.29
N ASN A 77 13.47 22.29 2.03
CA ASN A 77 13.42 23.69 2.42
C ASN A 77 13.87 24.63 1.29
N SER A 78 13.72 25.94 1.48
CA SER A 78 14.08 26.97 0.49
C SER A 78 15.57 26.99 0.12
N SER A 79 16.44 26.41 0.93
CA SER A 79 17.87 26.24 0.60
C SER A 79 18.15 25.00 -0.23
N GLY A 80 17.12 24.22 -0.65
CA GLY A 80 17.25 23.00 -1.42
C GLY A 80 17.78 21.80 -0.63
N LYS A 81 17.68 21.86 0.70
CA LYS A 81 18.06 20.74 1.58
C LYS A 81 16.83 19.98 2.06
N ILE A 82 17.00 18.67 2.24
CA ILE A 82 15.96 17.84 2.86
C ILE A 82 15.84 18.26 4.31
N ALA A 83 14.64 18.73 4.70
CA ALA A 83 14.29 19.10 6.07
C ALA A 83 13.84 17.87 6.87
N ASN A 84 13.05 17.00 6.23
CA ASN A 84 12.66 15.71 6.78
C ASN A 84 12.34 14.73 5.65
N PHE A 85 12.34 13.44 5.94
CA PHE A 85 11.76 12.44 5.06
C PHE A 85 11.22 11.24 5.86
N ARG A 86 10.29 10.55 5.27
CA ARG A 86 9.71 9.31 5.78
C ARG A 86 9.77 8.27 4.66
N ASP A 87 10.38 7.12 4.95
CA ASP A 87 10.40 5.98 4.04
C ASP A 87 9.52 4.87 4.62
N SER A 88 8.39 4.63 3.97
CA SER A 88 7.49 3.50 4.24
C SER A 88 7.43 2.52 3.07
N MET A 89 8.41 2.58 2.15
CA MET A 89 8.50 1.70 1.01
C MET A 89 8.83 0.27 1.46
N ILE A 90 7.97 -0.67 1.11
CA ILE A 90 8.15 -2.08 1.41
C ILE A 90 8.66 -2.79 0.15
N LYS A 91 9.80 -3.45 0.28
CA LYS A 91 10.33 -4.33 -0.75
C LYS A 91 9.90 -5.76 -0.47
N TYR A 92 9.17 -6.35 -1.40
CA TYR A 92 8.77 -7.75 -1.34
C TYR A 92 9.76 -8.61 -2.11
N THR A 93 10.14 -9.74 -1.51
CA THR A 93 10.99 -10.73 -2.16
C THR A 93 10.30 -12.09 -2.15
N PRO A 94 10.27 -12.82 -3.28
CA PRO A 94 9.72 -14.17 -3.30
C PRO A 94 10.41 -15.06 -2.27
N TYR A 95 9.65 -15.76 -1.44
CA TYR A 95 10.19 -16.67 -0.43
C TYR A 95 9.98 -18.12 -0.82
N LYS A 96 8.77 -18.50 -1.20
CA LYS A 96 8.40 -19.89 -1.51
C LYS A 96 7.19 -19.92 -2.44
N LYS A 97 7.23 -20.82 -3.43
CA LYS A 97 6.02 -21.18 -4.18
C LYS A 97 5.11 -22.02 -3.30
N VAL A 98 3.82 -21.70 -3.32
CA VAL A 98 2.77 -22.44 -2.62
C VAL A 98 1.64 -22.76 -3.59
N ASP A 99 1.05 -23.93 -3.43
CA ASP A 99 -0.14 -24.28 -4.18
C ASP A 99 -1.33 -23.50 -3.58
N VAL A 100 -2.11 -22.87 -4.44
CA VAL A 100 -3.37 -22.23 -4.07
C VAL A 100 -4.53 -23.13 -4.46
N ILE A 101 -5.60 -23.09 -3.68
CA ILE A 101 -6.85 -23.77 -4.04
C ILE A 101 -7.41 -23.18 -5.33
N SER A 102 -8.31 -23.88 -6.00
CA SER A 102 -8.98 -23.33 -7.17
C SER A 102 -9.95 -22.20 -6.79
N GLU A 103 -10.19 -21.28 -7.73
CA GLU A 103 -11.20 -20.21 -7.57
C GLU A 103 -12.57 -20.77 -7.18
N LYS A 104 -12.97 -21.90 -7.79
CA LYS A 104 -14.19 -22.61 -7.45
C LYS A 104 -14.22 -23.06 -6.00
N GLU A 105 -13.14 -23.66 -5.51
CA GLU A 105 -13.05 -24.10 -4.11
C GLU A 105 -13.05 -22.90 -3.15
N ALA A 106 -12.39 -21.78 -3.52
CA ALA A 106 -12.45 -20.56 -2.74
C ALA A 106 -13.88 -20.02 -2.64
N TYR A 107 -14.61 -20.03 -3.76
CA TYR A 107 -16.03 -19.63 -3.78
C TYR A 107 -16.91 -20.57 -2.95
N ASP A 108 -16.71 -21.89 -3.03
CA ASP A 108 -17.43 -22.85 -2.22
C ASP A 108 -17.19 -22.63 -0.71
N ARG A 109 -15.96 -22.24 -0.32
CA ARG A 109 -15.64 -21.86 1.06
C ARG A 109 -16.33 -20.57 1.49
N LEU A 110 -16.40 -19.57 0.61
CA LEU A 110 -17.15 -18.34 0.83
C LEU A 110 -18.63 -18.65 1.11
N CYS A 111 -19.27 -19.46 0.25
CA CYS A 111 -20.67 -19.87 0.43
C CYS A 111 -20.90 -20.67 1.72
N ALA A 112 -19.88 -21.38 2.21
CA ALA A 112 -19.93 -22.12 3.46
C ALA A 112 -19.64 -21.25 4.70
N GLY A 113 -19.50 -19.93 4.57
CA GLY A 113 -19.17 -19.00 5.65
C GLY A 113 -17.73 -19.13 6.18
N LYS A 114 -16.81 -19.75 5.42
CA LYS A 114 -15.41 -19.93 5.78
C LYS A 114 -14.55 -18.83 5.16
N PHE A 115 -14.71 -17.63 5.67
CA PHE A 115 -13.99 -16.46 5.21
C PHE A 115 -13.55 -15.60 6.39
N TYR A 116 -12.59 -14.73 6.15
CA TYR A 116 -12.16 -13.68 7.08
C TYR A 116 -12.55 -12.32 6.52
N PHE A 117 -13.14 -11.50 7.37
CA PHE A 117 -13.57 -10.15 7.04
C PHE A 117 -13.08 -9.21 8.15
N PRO A 118 -12.05 -8.39 7.89
CA PRO A 118 -11.37 -7.62 8.94
C PRO A 118 -12.26 -6.57 9.61
N ASP A 119 -13.20 -5.99 8.88
CA ASP A 119 -14.07 -4.91 9.35
C ASP A 119 -15.47 -5.38 9.74
N TYR A 120 -15.64 -6.71 9.92
CA TYR A 120 -16.94 -7.30 10.20
C TYR A 120 -17.27 -7.19 11.70
N ASP A 121 -18.30 -6.45 12.02
CA ASP A 121 -18.94 -6.55 13.33
C ASP A 121 -19.72 -7.87 13.37
N LYS A 122 -19.39 -8.74 14.32
CA LYS A 122 -19.98 -10.09 14.43
C LYS A 122 -21.50 -10.08 14.63
N ASP A 123 -22.04 -8.93 15.00
CA ASP A 123 -23.48 -8.72 15.18
C ASP A 123 -24.19 -8.30 13.87
N GLU A 124 -23.45 -8.01 12.80
CA GLU A 124 -23.98 -7.72 11.46
C GLU A 124 -24.27 -9.02 10.70
N GLN A 125 -25.51 -9.33 10.44
CA GLN A 125 -25.88 -10.44 9.54
C GLN A 125 -25.70 -9.99 8.10
N LEU A 126 -24.66 -10.54 7.42
CA LEU A 126 -24.51 -10.37 5.99
C LEU A 126 -25.50 -11.30 5.27
N SER A 127 -26.56 -10.74 4.70
CA SER A 127 -27.49 -11.44 3.83
C SER A 127 -27.27 -11.01 2.37
N ASP A 128 -27.53 -11.92 1.45
CA ASP A 128 -27.62 -11.65 0.00
C ASP A 128 -26.33 -11.01 -0.59
N LEU A 129 -25.19 -11.65 -0.36
CA LEU A 129 -23.93 -11.26 -0.98
C LEU A 129 -23.95 -11.53 -2.49
N VAL A 130 -23.78 -10.48 -3.29
CA VAL A 130 -23.60 -10.58 -4.74
C VAL A 130 -22.15 -10.34 -5.08
N VAL A 131 -21.41 -11.41 -5.38
CA VAL A 131 -20.00 -11.33 -5.79
C VAL A 131 -19.91 -10.63 -7.15
N LYS A 132 -19.05 -9.62 -7.24
CA LYS A 132 -18.78 -8.83 -8.44
C LYS A 132 -17.52 -9.26 -9.15
N SER A 133 -16.48 -9.52 -8.39
CA SER A 133 -15.18 -9.95 -8.91
C SER A 133 -14.45 -10.79 -7.87
N VAL A 134 -13.46 -11.53 -8.36
CA VAL A 134 -12.52 -12.29 -7.56
C VAL A 134 -11.12 -12.06 -8.12
N LYS A 135 -10.14 -11.92 -7.26
CA LYS A 135 -8.71 -11.86 -7.63
C LYS A 135 -7.86 -12.53 -6.57
N ILE A 136 -6.66 -12.93 -6.95
CA ILE A 136 -5.65 -13.31 -5.97
C ILE A 136 -5.04 -12.02 -5.40
N SER A 137 -4.99 -11.94 -4.09
CA SER A 137 -4.36 -10.87 -3.34
C SER A 137 -3.40 -11.50 -2.32
N TYR A 138 -2.71 -10.68 -1.53
CA TYR A 138 -1.76 -11.17 -0.55
C TYR A 138 -2.02 -10.54 0.80
N THR A 139 -2.05 -11.37 1.85
CA THR A 139 -2.23 -10.90 3.23
C THR A 139 -1.07 -11.34 4.12
N PRO A 140 -0.61 -10.48 5.05
CA PRO A 140 0.46 -10.85 5.97
C PRO A 140 -0.05 -11.90 6.98
N ASP A 141 0.78 -12.90 7.25
CA ASP A 141 0.56 -13.83 8.36
C ASP A 141 1.24 -13.33 9.64
N SER A 142 1.02 -14.05 10.74
CA SER A 142 1.60 -13.70 12.06
C SER A 142 3.14 -13.75 12.11
N LYS A 143 3.79 -14.28 11.07
CA LYS A 143 5.25 -14.35 10.93
C LYS A 143 5.80 -13.28 9.98
N GLY A 144 4.93 -12.44 9.42
CA GLY A 144 5.32 -11.39 8.48
C GLY A 144 5.49 -11.86 7.04
N TYR A 145 5.09 -13.11 6.70
CA TYR A 145 5.06 -13.55 5.31
C TYR A 145 3.73 -13.16 4.67
N TYR A 146 3.78 -12.65 3.45
CA TYR A 146 2.60 -12.42 2.64
C TYR A 146 2.20 -13.73 1.95
N ARG A 147 0.96 -14.15 2.20
CA ARG A 147 0.38 -15.36 1.63
C ARG A 147 -0.70 -15.02 0.62
N PRO A 148 -0.78 -15.79 -0.50
CA PRO A 148 -1.86 -15.58 -1.45
C PRO A 148 -3.21 -15.93 -0.82
N VAL A 149 -4.19 -15.09 -1.08
CA VAL A 149 -5.59 -15.26 -0.67
C VAL A 149 -6.50 -14.90 -1.83
N TYR A 150 -7.71 -15.43 -1.87
CA TYR A 150 -8.73 -14.95 -2.78
C TYR A 150 -9.48 -13.78 -2.14
N GLU A 151 -9.43 -12.64 -2.80
CA GLU A 151 -10.20 -11.45 -2.45
C GLU A 151 -11.44 -11.39 -3.32
N PHE A 152 -12.61 -11.47 -2.69
CA PHE A 152 -13.92 -11.34 -3.35
C PHE A 152 -14.45 -9.94 -3.10
N VAL A 153 -14.77 -9.22 -4.16
CA VAL A 153 -15.51 -7.97 -4.06
C VAL A 153 -17.00 -8.28 -4.22
N ALA A 154 -17.77 -7.98 -3.22
CA ALA A 154 -19.20 -8.27 -3.21
C ALA A 154 -20.01 -7.07 -2.72
N ASN A 155 -21.24 -6.94 -3.21
CA ASN A 155 -22.22 -6.04 -2.64
C ASN A 155 -23.07 -6.83 -1.63
N ALA A 156 -23.26 -6.28 -0.44
CA ALA A 156 -24.25 -6.77 0.51
C ALA A 156 -25.52 -5.92 0.39
N ASN A 157 -26.66 -6.57 0.32
CA ASN A 157 -27.94 -5.89 0.50
C ASN A 157 -28.14 -5.69 2.02
N GLN A 158 -27.85 -4.48 2.47
CA GLN A 158 -28.27 -4.04 3.81
C GLN A 158 -29.34 -2.96 3.64
N ASP A 159 -30.22 -2.83 4.62
CA ASP A 159 -31.26 -1.80 4.68
C ASP A 159 -30.69 -0.35 4.61
N THR A 160 -29.39 -0.19 4.72
CA THR A 160 -28.67 1.09 4.71
C THR A 160 -27.93 1.40 3.40
N GLY A 161 -28.09 0.60 2.34
CA GLY A 161 -27.46 0.85 1.03
C GLY A 161 -26.42 -0.20 0.62
N LYS A 162 -26.03 -0.16 -0.66
CA LYS A 162 -24.99 -1.05 -1.21
C LYS A 162 -23.65 -0.77 -0.58
N ARG A 163 -23.08 -1.76 0.07
CA ARG A 163 -21.72 -1.72 0.63
C ARG A 163 -20.81 -2.62 -0.21
N GLU A 164 -19.67 -2.10 -0.60
CA GLU A 164 -18.62 -2.92 -1.22
C GLU A 164 -17.85 -3.64 -0.13
N ILE A 165 -17.75 -4.96 -0.21
CA ILE A 165 -17.15 -5.80 0.83
C ILE A 165 -16.04 -6.61 0.19
N SER A 166 -14.83 -6.49 0.72
CA SER A 166 -13.70 -7.36 0.37
C SER A 166 -13.63 -8.51 1.36
N ILE A 167 -13.62 -9.75 0.86
CA ILE A 167 -13.59 -10.98 1.64
C ILE A 167 -12.28 -11.71 1.32
N MET A 168 -11.47 -11.98 2.31
CA MET A 168 -10.20 -12.68 2.19
C MET A 168 -10.32 -14.15 2.57
#